data_e578c2f81c485b3dabcd3dac48d0ae68
#
_entry.id   e578c2f81c485b3dabcd3dac48d0ae68
#
_cell.length_a   1.000
_cell.length_b   1.000
_cell.length_c   1.000
_cell.angle_alpha   90.00
_cell.angle_beta   90.00
_cell.angle_gamma   90.00
#
_symmetry.space_group_name_H-M   'P 1'
#
loop_
_entity.id
_entity.type
_entity.pdbx_description
1 polymer ?
#
loop_
_entity_poly.entity_id
_entity_poly.type
_entity_poly.pdbx_seq_one_letter_code
_entity_poly.pdbx_strand_id
1 'polypeptide(L)'
;MSVALLATLLLGEPQAGLRWWEIAIFFVFLLLADTKLAEAQIGGSRVLSSMSIDLTVIALFGPAVAASLEIASSLTRGFLLRRVPPRKAIFNAAMLSISAGIAGLVYHALPWHNSYDSPAYLVALLVAIITYASCNRLLLSGIMSLDAHMPAPEIYRYNFSWSHLRSLMDVPFAAIVILLYMQAGIWTLLLGLAPVLVLYYADRLAQEMKQAHINSIAALTTALEQKEDEHYTHGHSYRVSKYAVRI
;
A
#
# COMPACT_ATOMS: atom_id res chain seq x y z
N MET A 1 12.67 -15.20 -19.16
CA MET A 1 11.42 -14.50 -19.49
C MET A 1 11.37 -13.06 -18.96
N SER A 2 11.90 -12.76 -17.78
CA SER A 2 11.88 -11.40 -17.17
C SER A 2 12.75 -10.35 -17.87
N VAL A 3 13.91 -10.75 -18.42
CA VAL A 3 14.85 -9.81 -19.10
C VAL A 3 14.30 -9.34 -20.45
N ALA A 4 13.65 -10.21 -21.21
CA ALA A 4 13.03 -9.86 -22.48
C ALA A 4 11.82 -8.93 -22.28
N LEU A 5 11.01 -9.15 -21.24
CA LEU A 5 9.90 -8.28 -20.87
C LEU A 5 10.40 -6.91 -20.41
N LEU A 6 11.47 -6.88 -19.62
CA LEU A 6 12.11 -5.64 -19.19
C LEU A 6 12.73 -4.88 -20.35
N ALA A 7 13.35 -5.59 -21.31
CA ALA A 7 13.93 -4.99 -22.50
C ALA A 7 12.86 -4.39 -23.43
N THR A 8 11.74 -5.08 -23.63
CA THR A 8 10.60 -4.52 -24.42
C THR A 8 9.91 -3.38 -23.69
N LEU A 9 9.88 -3.38 -22.35
CA LEU A 9 9.36 -2.27 -21.54
C LEU A 9 10.31 -1.06 -21.54
N LEU A 10 11.63 -1.28 -21.58
CA LEU A 10 12.65 -0.23 -21.62
C LEU A 10 12.85 0.37 -23.03
N LEU A 11 12.52 -0.38 -24.09
CA LEU A 11 12.62 0.06 -25.48
C LEU A 11 11.33 0.70 -26.00
N GLY A 12 10.23 0.67 -25.21
CA GLY A 12 9.04 1.48 -25.47
C GLY A 12 9.45 2.96 -25.46
N GLU A 13 9.08 3.70 -26.50
CA GLU A 13 9.48 5.08 -26.74
C GLU A 13 9.33 5.92 -25.46
N PRO A 14 10.39 6.63 -25.01
CA PRO A 14 10.26 7.57 -23.91
C PRO A 14 9.25 8.64 -24.34
N GLN A 15 8.17 8.77 -23.58
CA GLN A 15 7.20 9.83 -23.80
C GLN A 15 7.98 11.16 -23.81
N ALA A 16 7.91 11.88 -24.91
CA ALA A 16 8.59 13.14 -25.10
C ALA A 16 8.18 14.12 -24.00
N GLY A 17 9.10 14.43 -23.08
CA GLY A 17 8.86 15.32 -21.93
C GLY A 17 9.15 14.74 -20.55
N LEU A 18 9.60 13.48 -20.46
CA LEU A 18 9.92 12.85 -19.18
C LEU A 18 10.97 13.66 -18.41
N ARG A 19 10.57 14.25 -17.29
CA ARG A 19 11.47 15.01 -16.43
C ARG A 19 11.95 14.11 -15.29
N TRP A 20 13.25 13.80 -15.25
CA TRP A 20 13.85 12.90 -14.25
C TRP A 20 13.55 13.28 -12.78
N TRP A 21 13.42 14.56 -12.51
CA TRP A 21 13.07 15.04 -11.17
C TRP A 21 11.63 14.69 -10.76
N GLU A 22 10.70 14.57 -11.70
CA GLU A 22 9.33 14.11 -11.42
C GLU A 22 9.32 12.64 -11.01
N ILE A 23 10.08 11.81 -11.72
CA ILE A 23 10.29 10.41 -11.36
C ILE A 23 10.89 10.29 -9.95
N ALA A 24 11.88 11.15 -9.63
CA ALA A 24 12.50 11.16 -8.29
C ALA A 24 11.48 11.52 -7.20
N ILE A 25 10.56 12.43 -7.46
CA ILE A 25 9.49 12.77 -6.51
C ILE A 25 8.56 11.57 -6.31
N PHE A 26 8.09 10.92 -7.38
CA PHE A 26 7.26 9.72 -7.27
C PHE A 26 7.99 8.58 -6.55
N PHE A 27 9.30 8.43 -6.78
CA PHE A 27 10.11 7.48 -6.03
C PHE A 27 10.08 7.75 -4.52
N VAL A 28 10.24 9.02 -4.12
CA VAL A 28 10.13 9.42 -2.69
C VAL A 28 8.75 9.12 -2.15
N PHE A 29 7.69 9.40 -2.91
CA PHE A 29 6.31 9.07 -2.49
C PHE A 29 6.09 7.56 -2.32
N LEU A 30 6.63 6.73 -3.22
CA LEU A 30 6.59 5.27 -3.08
C LEU A 30 7.33 4.80 -1.83
N LEU A 31 8.48 5.40 -1.51
CA LEU A 31 9.19 5.10 -0.27
C LEU A 31 8.36 5.50 0.97
N LEU A 32 7.74 6.67 0.94
CA LEU A 32 6.92 7.18 2.05
C LEU A 32 5.64 6.38 2.24
N ALA A 33 4.99 5.92 1.16
CA ALA A 33 3.75 5.16 1.21
C ALA A 33 3.84 3.87 2.03
N ASP A 34 5.02 3.30 2.15
CA ASP A 34 5.26 2.07 2.91
C ASP A 34 5.96 2.31 4.26
N THR A 35 6.12 3.57 4.66
CA THR A 35 6.64 3.92 6.00
C THR A 35 5.51 3.97 7.02
N LYS A 36 5.89 4.12 8.30
CA LYS A 36 4.92 4.32 9.40
C LYS A 36 4.04 5.57 9.22
N LEU A 37 4.48 6.56 8.42
CA LEU A 37 3.70 7.71 8.04
C LEU A 37 2.42 7.34 7.25
N ALA A 38 2.50 6.28 6.45
CA ALA A 38 1.37 5.78 5.67
C ALA A 38 0.53 4.72 6.40
N GLU A 39 0.95 4.29 7.59
CA GLU A 39 0.22 3.33 8.42
C GLU A 39 -0.98 3.95 9.15
N ALA A 40 -1.24 5.26 8.97
CA ALA A 40 -2.50 5.86 9.40
C ALA A 40 -3.67 5.05 8.83
N GLN A 41 -4.38 4.35 9.73
CA GLN A 41 -5.46 3.42 9.36
C GLN A 41 -6.80 4.04 9.75
N ILE A 42 -7.56 4.46 8.76
CA ILE A 42 -8.98 4.79 8.96
C ILE A 42 -9.78 3.52 8.64
N GLY A 43 -10.46 2.97 9.66
CA GLY A 43 -11.27 1.76 9.48
C GLY A 43 -10.47 0.52 9.04
N GLY A 44 -9.18 0.43 9.38
CA GLY A 44 -8.32 -0.70 9.00
C GLY A 44 -7.71 -0.59 7.59
N SER A 45 -7.92 0.52 6.88
CA SER A 45 -7.34 0.77 5.54
C SER A 45 -6.22 1.81 5.63
N ARG A 46 -5.13 1.60 4.91
CA ARG A 46 -4.07 2.61 4.78
C ARG A 46 -4.57 3.78 3.95
N VAL A 47 -4.32 4.99 4.40
CA VAL A 47 -4.75 6.21 3.71
C VAL A 47 -3.96 6.43 2.43
N LEU A 48 -2.66 6.16 2.44
CA LEU A 48 -1.81 6.24 1.26
C LEU A 48 -1.36 4.82 0.90
N SER A 49 -1.92 4.28 -0.17
CA SER A 49 -1.51 2.99 -0.73
C SER A 49 -0.44 3.18 -1.79
N SER A 50 0.59 2.36 -1.78
CA SER A 50 1.56 2.31 -2.89
C SER A 50 0.87 2.03 -4.23
N MET A 51 -0.21 1.24 -4.22
CA MET A 51 -0.97 0.93 -5.44
C MET A 51 -1.58 2.17 -6.10
N SER A 52 -2.05 3.17 -5.33
CA SER A 52 -2.56 4.42 -5.91
C SER A 52 -1.48 5.21 -6.61
N ILE A 53 -0.27 5.23 -6.04
CA ILE A 53 0.90 5.89 -6.63
C ILE A 53 1.35 5.14 -7.88
N ASP A 54 1.42 3.81 -7.81
CA ASP A 54 1.77 2.98 -8.96
C ASP A 54 0.81 3.19 -10.13
N LEU A 55 -0.50 3.22 -9.84
CA LEU A 55 -1.52 3.46 -10.85
C LEU A 55 -1.36 4.85 -11.49
N THR A 56 -1.02 5.86 -10.68
CA THR A 56 -0.71 7.21 -11.16
C THR A 56 0.53 7.20 -12.06
N VAL A 57 1.60 6.53 -11.65
CA VAL A 57 2.83 6.42 -12.44
C VAL A 57 2.59 5.66 -13.74
N ILE A 58 1.81 4.57 -13.71
CA ILE A 58 1.39 3.81 -14.89
C ILE A 58 0.68 4.72 -15.88
N ALA A 59 -0.27 5.52 -15.41
CA ALA A 59 -1.08 6.38 -16.27
C ALA A 59 -0.29 7.55 -16.87
N LEU A 60 0.61 8.16 -16.07
CA LEU A 60 1.36 9.37 -16.47
C LEU A 60 2.65 9.05 -17.23
N PHE A 61 3.37 8.00 -16.86
CA PHE A 61 4.73 7.73 -17.34
C PHE A 61 4.88 6.37 -18.03
N GLY A 62 3.83 5.56 -18.02
CA GLY A 62 3.81 4.27 -18.69
C GLY A 62 4.39 3.09 -17.90
N PRO A 63 4.24 1.87 -18.48
CA PRO A 63 4.55 0.61 -17.80
C PRO A 63 6.04 0.44 -17.45
N ALA A 64 6.94 0.91 -18.33
CA ALA A 64 8.38 0.78 -18.12
C ALA A 64 8.89 1.58 -16.92
N VAL A 65 8.41 2.82 -16.78
CA VAL A 65 8.77 3.71 -15.66
C VAL A 65 8.19 3.15 -14.37
N ALA A 66 6.94 2.72 -14.35
CA ALA A 66 6.30 2.13 -13.18
C ALA A 66 7.04 0.86 -12.71
N ALA A 67 7.35 -0.07 -13.61
CA ALA A 67 8.10 -1.28 -13.30
C ALA A 67 9.50 -0.98 -12.74
N SER A 68 10.20 0.00 -13.32
CA SER A 68 11.54 0.41 -12.89
C SER A 68 11.52 1.07 -11.51
N LEU A 69 10.55 1.95 -11.26
CA LEU A 69 10.35 2.59 -9.97
C LEU A 69 10.02 1.58 -8.87
N GLU A 70 9.22 0.57 -9.16
CA GLU A 70 8.92 -0.49 -8.22
C GLU A 70 10.14 -1.35 -7.88
N ILE A 71 11.00 -1.66 -8.84
CA ILE A 71 12.28 -2.32 -8.54
C ILE A 71 13.11 -1.46 -7.58
N ALA A 72 13.34 -0.20 -7.95
CA ALA A 72 14.18 0.70 -7.18
C ALA A 72 13.62 0.94 -5.77
N SER A 73 12.32 1.26 -5.65
CA SER A 73 11.67 1.53 -4.37
C SER A 73 11.61 0.29 -3.47
N SER A 74 11.26 -0.87 -4.03
CA SER A 74 11.16 -2.12 -3.27
C SER A 74 12.51 -2.61 -2.76
N LEU A 75 13.57 -2.51 -3.56
CA LEU A 75 14.93 -2.84 -3.12
C LEU A 75 15.41 -1.87 -2.03
N THR A 76 15.18 -0.56 -2.23
CA THR A 76 15.54 0.45 -1.23
C THR A 76 14.81 0.21 0.10
N ARG A 77 13.50 -0.05 0.05
CA ARG A 77 12.71 -0.43 1.24
C ARG A 77 13.24 -1.71 1.89
N GLY A 78 13.49 -2.73 1.09
CA GLY A 78 13.95 -4.03 1.58
C GLY A 78 15.31 -3.97 2.28
N PHE A 79 16.28 -3.33 1.67
CA PHE A 79 17.66 -3.31 2.17
C PHE A 79 17.91 -2.22 3.21
N LEU A 80 17.39 -1.00 2.98
CA LEU A 80 17.71 0.16 3.81
C LEU A 80 16.72 0.36 4.96
N LEU A 81 15.41 0.24 4.69
CA LEU A 81 14.39 0.58 5.68
C LEU A 81 13.97 -0.61 6.54
N ARG A 82 13.67 -1.75 5.92
CA ARG A 82 13.13 -2.93 6.62
C ARG A 82 14.17 -3.99 6.94
N ARG A 83 15.34 -3.93 6.34
CA ARG A 83 16.45 -4.88 6.53
C ARG A 83 16.02 -6.34 6.40
N VAL A 84 15.17 -6.62 5.41
CA VAL A 84 14.72 -7.99 5.15
C VAL A 84 15.80 -8.82 4.45
N PRO A 85 15.77 -10.15 4.56
CA PRO A 85 16.71 -11.02 3.85
C PRO A 85 16.75 -10.73 2.35
N PRO A 86 17.92 -10.75 1.69
CA PRO A 86 18.07 -10.39 0.28
C PRO A 86 17.13 -11.14 -0.65
N ARG A 87 16.89 -12.42 -0.41
CA ARG A 87 15.95 -13.24 -1.20
C ARG A 87 14.54 -12.66 -1.19
N LYS A 88 14.05 -12.21 -0.01
CA LYS A 88 12.72 -11.59 0.13
C LYS A 88 12.67 -10.22 -0.55
N ALA A 89 13.73 -9.42 -0.42
CA ALA A 89 13.80 -8.10 -1.06
C ALA A 89 13.74 -8.22 -2.60
N ILE A 90 14.55 -9.13 -3.17
CA ILE A 90 14.60 -9.36 -4.62
C ILE A 90 13.27 -9.93 -5.13
N PHE A 91 12.69 -10.91 -4.41
CA PHE A 91 11.38 -11.46 -4.78
C PHE A 91 10.29 -10.38 -4.79
N ASN A 92 10.21 -9.56 -3.75
CA ASN A 92 9.23 -8.48 -3.66
C ASN A 92 9.41 -7.46 -4.79
N ALA A 93 10.65 -7.07 -5.09
CA ALA A 93 10.95 -6.16 -6.19
C ALA A 93 10.52 -6.74 -7.54
N ALA A 94 10.83 -8.01 -7.82
CA ALA A 94 10.42 -8.68 -9.04
C ALA A 94 8.89 -8.80 -9.15
N MET A 95 8.23 -9.21 -8.06
CA MET A 95 6.78 -9.39 -8.00
C MET A 95 6.03 -8.08 -8.27
N LEU A 96 6.41 -7.00 -7.59
CA LEU A 96 5.77 -5.70 -7.73
C LEU A 96 6.02 -5.09 -9.11
N SER A 97 7.27 -5.19 -9.61
CA SER A 97 7.62 -4.73 -10.96
C SER A 97 6.85 -5.46 -12.06
N ILE A 98 6.73 -6.79 -11.97
CA ILE A 98 5.95 -7.58 -12.92
C ILE A 98 4.48 -7.16 -12.86
N SER A 99 3.93 -6.98 -11.66
CA SER A 99 2.53 -6.58 -11.48
C SER A 99 2.26 -5.19 -12.05
N ALA A 100 3.14 -4.22 -11.80
CA ALA A 100 3.05 -2.87 -12.34
C ALA A 100 3.22 -2.86 -13.87
N GLY A 101 4.18 -3.61 -14.39
CA GLY A 101 4.43 -3.73 -15.83
C GLY A 101 3.24 -4.31 -16.59
N ILE A 102 2.68 -5.44 -16.11
CA ILE A 102 1.51 -6.07 -16.75
C ILE A 102 0.29 -5.14 -16.67
N ALA A 103 0.03 -4.54 -15.49
CA ALA A 103 -1.07 -3.61 -15.33
C ALA A 103 -0.94 -2.40 -16.25
N GLY A 104 0.28 -1.87 -16.39
CA GLY A 104 0.56 -0.78 -17.31
C GLY A 104 0.36 -1.14 -18.78
N LEU A 105 0.80 -2.32 -19.20
CA LEU A 105 0.54 -2.81 -20.57
C LEU A 105 -0.97 -2.94 -20.84
N VAL A 106 -1.71 -3.49 -19.89
CA VAL A 106 -3.18 -3.61 -20.01
C VAL A 106 -3.84 -2.24 -20.06
N TYR A 107 -3.41 -1.30 -19.20
CA TYR A 107 -3.93 0.07 -19.19
C TYR A 107 -3.75 0.75 -20.54
N HIS A 108 -2.54 0.73 -21.09
CA HIS A 108 -2.22 1.38 -22.37
C HIS A 108 -2.79 0.64 -23.60
N ALA A 109 -3.16 -0.63 -23.49
CA ALA A 109 -3.86 -1.36 -24.52
C ALA A 109 -5.35 -0.96 -24.65
N LEU A 110 -5.92 -0.30 -23.62
CA LEU A 110 -7.30 0.13 -23.64
C LEU A 110 -7.46 1.46 -24.41
N PRO A 111 -8.47 1.58 -25.30
CA PRO A 111 -8.63 2.78 -26.14
C PRO A 111 -8.97 4.05 -25.33
N TRP A 112 -9.41 3.90 -24.10
CA TRP A 112 -9.89 5.01 -23.24
C TRP A 112 -8.83 5.52 -22.25
N HIS A 113 -7.62 4.98 -22.24
CA HIS A 113 -6.59 5.32 -21.26
C HIS A 113 -6.21 6.82 -21.25
N ASN A 114 -6.30 7.51 -22.39
CA ASN A 114 -5.98 8.94 -22.53
C ASN A 114 -7.23 9.86 -22.56
N SER A 115 -8.41 9.32 -22.31
CA SER A 115 -9.66 10.08 -22.41
C SER A 115 -10.03 10.72 -21.05
N TYR A 116 -9.17 11.60 -20.53
CA TYR A 116 -9.33 12.21 -19.20
C TYR A 116 -10.61 13.05 -19.05
N ASP A 117 -11.18 13.54 -20.14
CA ASP A 117 -12.45 14.29 -20.16
C ASP A 117 -13.68 13.37 -20.10
N SER A 118 -13.50 12.08 -20.18
CA SER A 118 -14.58 11.09 -20.18
C SER A 118 -14.45 10.15 -18.96
N PRO A 119 -15.56 9.76 -18.32
CA PRO A 119 -15.53 8.77 -17.26
C PRO A 119 -14.98 7.41 -17.70
N ALA A 120 -14.83 7.18 -19.01
CA ALA A 120 -14.29 5.94 -19.57
C ALA A 120 -12.84 5.68 -19.12
N TYR A 121 -12.03 6.71 -18.83
CA TYR A 121 -10.69 6.50 -18.29
C TYR A 121 -10.69 5.85 -16.90
N LEU A 122 -11.75 6.07 -16.11
CA LEU A 122 -11.92 5.40 -14.81
C LEU A 122 -12.05 3.88 -14.99
N VAL A 123 -12.67 3.43 -16.09
CA VAL A 123 -12.75 2.00 -16.42
C VAL A 123 -11.36 1.45 -16.75
N ALA A 124 -10.54 2.22 -17.47
CA ALA A 124 -9.16 1.82 -17.73
C ALA A 124 -8.33 1.70 -16.44
N LEU A 125 -8.47 2.65 -15.52
CA LEU A 125 -7.84 2.59 -14.19
C LEU A 125 -8.35 1.41 -13.36
N LEU A 126 -9.65 1.14 -13.42
CA LEU A 126 -10.27 0.01 -12.72
C LEU A 126 -9.71 -1.33 -13.23
N VAL A 127 -9.60 -1.50 -14.53
CA VAL A 127 -9.02 -2.70 -15.14
C VAL A 127 -7.54 -2.83 -14.76
N ALA A 128 -6.80 -1.74 -14.80
CA ALA A 128 -5.39 -1.73 -14.41
C ALA A 128 -5.18 -2.15 -12.95
N ILE A 129 -5.96 -1.60 -12.00
CA ILE A 129 -5.81 -1.95 -10.57
C ILE A 129 -6.22 -3.40 -10.28
N ILE A 130 -7.26 -3.90 -10.93
CA ILE A 130 -7.66 -5.31 -10.82
C ILE A 130 -6.54 -6.21 -11.36
N THR A 131 -5.95 -5.85 -12.49
CA THR A 131 -4.84 -6.60 -13.08
C THR A 131 -3.61 -6.58 -12.17
N TYR A 132 -3.21 -5.41 -11.67
CA TYR A 132 -2.11 -5.25 -10.72
C TYR A 132 -2.33 -6.11 -9.47
N ALA A 133 -3.48 -5.94 -8.83
CA ALA A 133 -3.83 -6.63 -7.60
C ALA A 133 -3.92 -8.15 -7.77
N SER A 134 -4.47 -8.61 -8.89
CA SER A 134 -4.57 -10.04 -9.20
C SER A 134 -3.19 -10.65 -9.45
N CYS A 135 -2.36 -10.00 -10.27
CA CYS A 135 -1.01 -10.45 -10.57
C CYS A 135 -0.15 -10.54 -9.29
N ASN A 136 -0.16 -9.48 -8.48
CA ASN A 136 0.57 -9.42 -7.22
C ASN A 136 0.15 -10.56 -6.27
N ARG A 137 -1.15 -10.77 -6.09
CA ARG A 137 -1.68 -11.80 -5.18
C ARG A 137 -1.45 -13.21 -5.68
N LEU A 138 -1.54 -13.43 -6.99
CA LEU A 138 -1.23 -14.73 -7.58
C LEU A 138 0.25 -15.10 -7.36
N LEU A 139 1.16 -14.16 -7.61
CA LEU A 139 2.59 -14.36 -7.39
C LEU A 139 2.90 -14.59 -5.91
N LEU A 140 2.25 -13.81 -5.02
CA LEU A 140 2.41 -13.98 -3.58
C LEU A 140 1.85 -15.30 -3.08
N SER A 141 0.67 -15.71 -3.56
CA SER A 141 0.08 -17.02 -3.22
C SER A 141 0.94 -18.17 -3.70
N GLY A 142 1.58 -18.02 -4.88
CA GLY A 142 2.51 -19.00 -5.41
C GLY A 142 3.72 -19.23 -4.51
N ILE A 143 4.39 -18.16 -4.05
CA ILE A 143 5.54 -18.31 -3.15
C ILE A 143 5.13 -18.82 -1.77
N MET A 144 4.00 -18.35 -1.24
CA MET A 144 3.48 -18.85 0.04
C MET A 144 3.10 -20.34 -0.03
N SER A 145 2.59 -20.79 -1.17
CA SER A 145 2.30 -22.21 -1.43
C SER A 145 3.53 -23.09 -1.34
N LEU A 146 4.65 -22.62 -1.89
CA LEU A 146 5.94 -23.32 -1.82
C LEU A 146 6.49 -23.37 -0.39
N ASP A 147 6.30 -22.29 0.38
CA ASP A 147 6.80 -22.20 1.77
C ASP A 147 5.93 -22.99 2.74
N ALA A 148 4.60 -22.91 2.61
CA ALA A 148 3.64 -23.55 3.50
C ALA A 148 3.27 -24.99 3.09
N HIS A 149 3.71 -25.47 1.93
CA HIS A 149 3.34 -26.79 1.37
C HIS A 149 1.82 -26.98 1.22
N MET A 150 1.09 -25.86 0.96
CA MET A 150 -0.36 -25.83 0.76
C MET A 150 -0.71 -25.45 -0.67
N PRO A 151 -1.84 -25.89 -1.23
CA PRO A 151 -2.26 -25.49 -2.59
C PRO A 151 -2.44 -23.97 -2.72
N ALA A 152 -1.86 -23.36 -3.76
CA ALA A 152 -1.95 -21.91 -3.98
C ALA A 152 -3.39 -21.35 -4.04
N PRO A 153 -4.40 -22.06 -4.61
CA PRO A 153 -5.79 -21.60 -4.59
C PRO A 153 -6.40 -21.47 -3.19
N GLU A 154 -6.02 -22.34 -2.26
CA GLU A 154 -6.49 -22.28 -0.87
C GLU A 154 -5.90 -21.07 -0.16
N ILE A 155 -4.59 -20.84 -0.31
CA ILE A 155 -3.92 -19.65 0.23
C ILE A 155 -4.54 -18.39 -0.33
N TYR A 156 -4.82 -18.33 -1.63
CA TYR A 156 -5.47 -17.20 -2.28
C TYR A 156 -6.86 -16.93 -1.69
N ARG A 157 -7.71 -17.94 -1.58
CA ARG A 157 -9.05 -17.82 -1.01
C ARG A 157 -9.03 -17.35 0.44
N TYR A 158 -8.13 -17.90 1.26
CA TYR A 158 -8.06 -17.59 2.68
C TYR A 158 -7.56 -16.16 2.93
N ASN A 159 -6.48 -15.77 2.24
CA ASN A 159 -5.81 -14.50 2.54
C ASN A 159 -6.32 -13.30 1.73
N PHE A 160 -6.86 -13.53 0.53
CA PHE A 160 -7.05 -12.45 -0.44
C PHE A 160 -8.46 -12.27 -0.99
N SER A 161 -9.44 -13.10 -0.62
CA SER A 161 -10.80 -13.03 -1.17
C SER A 161 -11.46 -11.64 -1.05
N TRP A 162 -11.27 -10.96 0.09
CA TRP A 162 -11.82 -9.63 0.34
C TRP A 162 -10.88 -8.47 -0.01
N SER A 163 -9.62 -8.74 -0.29
CA SER A 163 -8.62 -7.69 -0.49
C SER A 163 -8.76 -6.97 -1.84
N HIS A 164 -9.45 -7.57 -2.82
CA HIS A 164 -9.77 -6.90 -4.09
C HIS A 164 -10.66 -5.68 -3.88
N LEU A 165 -11.67 -5.78 -3.03
CA LEU A 165 -12.56 -4.65 -2.74
C LEU A 165 -11.79 -3.46 -2.17
N ARG A 166 -10.79 -3.72 -1.33
CA ARG A 166 -9.91 -2.67 -0.80
C ARG A 166 -9.10 -1.98 -1.89
N SER A 167 -8.57 -2.73 -2.85
CA SER A 167 -7.80 -2.16 -3.97
C SER A 167 -8.64 -1.26 -4.88
N LEU A 168 -9.96 -1.46 -4.95
CA LEU A 168 -10.83 -0.58 -5.73
C LEU A 168 -10.87 0.85 -5.18
N MET A 169 -10.62 1.05 -3.89
CA MET A 169 -10.54 2.39 -3.28
C MET A 169 -9.33 3.18 -3.75
N ASP A 170 -8.32 2.53 -4.30
CA ASP A 170 -7.14 3.19 -4.87
C ASP A 170 -7.45 3.92 -6.19
N VAL A 171 -8.50 3.49 -6.92
CA VAL A 171 -8.89 4.07 -8.22
C VAL A 171 -9.30 5.53 -8.10
N PRO A 172 -10.29 5.92 -7.27
CA PRO A 172 -10.68 7.32 -7.16
C PRO A 172 -9.53 8.21 -6.66
N PHE A 173 -8.67 7.69 -5.79
CA PHE A 173 -7.51 8.43 -5.32
C PHE A 173 -6.50 8.69 -6.45
N ALA A 174 -6.14 7.66 -7.20
CA ALA A 174 -5.27 7.80 -8.36
C ALA A 174 -5.87 8.72 -9.42
N ALA A 175 -7.17 8.58 -9.69
CA ALA A 175 -7.88 9.44 -10.66
C ALA A 175 -7.80 10.92 -10.29
N ILE A 176 -8.03 11.26 -9.02
CA ILE A 176 -7.90 12.64 -8.53
C ILE A 176 -6.47 13.14 -8.71
N VAL A 177 -5.47 12.35 -8.35
CA VAL A 177 -4.05 12.74 -8.48
C VAL A 177 -3.68 12.94 -9.96
N ILE A 178 -4.12 12.06 -10.86
CA ILE A 178 -3.89 12.18 -12.31
C ILE A 178 -4.51 13.47 -12.84
N LEU A 179 -5.80 13.70 -12.57
CA LEU A 179 -6.51 14.90 -13.05
C LEU A 179 -5.87 16.19 -12.55
N LEU A 180 -5.52 16.23 -11.27
CA LEU A 180 -4.85 17.39 -10.70
C LEU A 180 -3.44 17.57 -11.28
N TYR A 181 -2.71 16.48 -11.51
CA TYR A 181 -1.39 16.53 -12.14
C TYR A 181 -1.47 17.08 -13.57
N MET A 182 -2.48 16.69 -14.34
CA MET A 182 -2.70 17.21 -15.70
C MET A 182 -3.00 18.71 -15.71
N GLN A 183 -3.61 19.27 -14.66
CA GLN A 183 -3.94 20.69 -14.54
C GLN A 183 -2.80 21.53 -13.95
N ALA A 184 -2.20 21.08 -12.87
CA ALA A 184 -1.23 21.84 -12.07
C ALA A 184 0.20 21.26 -12.08
N GLY A 185 0.41 20.14 -12.82
CA GLY A 185 1.70 19.45 -12.88
C GLY A 185 2.11 18.88 -11.52
N ILE A 186 3.43 18.82 -11.30
CA ILE A 186 4.02 18.18 -10.11
C ILE A 186 3.62 18.87 -8.79
N TRP A 187 3.23 20.14 -8.82
CA TRP A 187 2.80 20.88 -7.64
C TRP A 187 1.59 20.23 -6.95
N THR A 188 0.80 19.47 -7.71
CA THR A 188 -0.30 18.65 -7.20
C THR A 188 0.13 17.67 -6.12
N LEU A 189 1.33 17.08 -6.26
CA LEU A 189 1.84 16.13 -5.28
C LEU A 189 2.11 16.81 -3.92
N LEU A 190 2.57 18.06 -3.94
CA LEU A 190 2.72 18.85 -2.71
C LEU A 190 1.37 19.13 -2.05
N LEU A 191 0.34 19.44 -2.83
CA LEU A 191 -1.03 19.58 -2.32
C LEU A 191 -1.57 18.26 -1.77
N GLY A 192 -1.23 17.12 -2.41
CA GLY A 192 -1.59 15.79 -1.94
C GLY A 192 -0.92 15.37 -0.62
N LEU A 193 0.23 15.98 -0.27
CA LEU A 193 0.89 15.74 1.03
C LEU A 193 0.09 16.30 2.21
N ALA A 194 -0.60 17.41 2.04
CA ALA A 194 -1.33 18.06 3.13
C ALA A 194 -2.41 17.14 3.74
N PRO A 195 -3.34 16.54 2.97
CA PRO A 195 -4.30 15.57 3.53
C PRO A 195 -3.61 14.36 4.16
N VAL A 196 -2.52 13.85 3.59
CA VAL A 196 -1.77 12.72 4.16
C VAL A 196 -1.19 13.07 5.52
N LEU A 197 -0.61 14.25 5.68
CA LEU A 197 -0.11 14.74 6.96
C LEU A 197 -1.23 14.94 7.97
N VAL A 198 -2.34 15.54 7.57
CA VAL A 198 -3.52 15.73 8.45
C VAL A 198 -4.02 14.38 8.96
N LEU A 199 -4.17 13.40 8.08
CA LEU A 199 -4.62 12.07 8.45
C LEU A 199 -3.61 11.34 9.34
N TYR A 200 -2.32 11.49 9.09
CA TYR A 200 -1.28 10.96 9.95
C TYR A 200 -1.36 11.52 11.38
N TYR A 201 -1.49 12.84 11.51
CA TYR A 201 -1.64 13.47 12.81
C TYR A 201 -2.95 13.10 13.50
N ALA A 202 -4.05 12.99 12.75
CA ALA A 202 -5.34 12.57 13.27
C ALA A 202 -5.28 11.12 13.81
N ASP A 203 -4.67 10.20 13.08
CA ASP A 203 -4.49 8.81 13.52
C ASP A 203 -3.59 8.72 14.76
N ARG A 204 -2.49 9.45 14.77
CA ARG A 204 -1.60 9.53 15.93
C ARG A 204 -2.35 10.03 17.16
N LEU A 205 -3.12 11.10 17.03
CA LEU A 205 -3.93 11.64 18.12
C LEU A 205 -4.98 10.63 18.59
N ALA A 206 -5.64 9.93 17.68
CA ALA A 206 -6.60 8.88 18.04
C ALA A 206 -5.94 7.71 18.80
N GLN A 207 -4.73 7.30 18.42
CA GLN A 207 -3.97 6.29 19.16
C GLN A 207 -3.55 6.76 20.55
N GLU A 208 -3.08 8.00 20.67
CA GLU A 208 -2.73 8.60 21.96
C GLU A 208 -3.97 8.68 22.89
N MET A 209 -5.12 9.08 22.37
CA MET A 209 -6.39 9.11 23.10
C MET A 209 -6.83 7.70 23.52
N LYS A 210 -6.74 6.72 22.64
CA LYS A 210 -7.05 5.31 22.96
C LYS A 210 -6.15 4.79 24.09
N GLN A 211 -4.85 5.07 24.03
CA GLN A 211 -3.91 4.66 25.06
C GLN A 211 -4.19 5.36 26.38
N ALA A 212 -4.48 6.66 26.37
CA ALA A 212 -4.87 7.41 27.56
C ALA A 212 -6.14 6.83 28.20
N HIS A 213 -7.12 6.44 27.38
CA HIS A 213 -8.36 5.80 27.85
C HIS A 213 -8.09 4.45 28.50
N ILE A 214 -7.25 3.60 27.91
CA ILE A 214 -6.85 2.31 28.48
C ILE A 214 -6.12 2.53 29.82
N ASN A 215 -5.21 3.49 29.87
CA ASN A 215 -4.48 3.83 31.11
C ASN A 215 -5.43 4.34 32.19
N SER A 216 -6.45 5.13 31.84
CA SER A 216 -7.46 5.62 32.79
C SER A 216 -8.30 4.47 33.36
N ILE A 217 -8.72 3.52 32.50
CA ILE A 217 -9.43 2.32 32.96
C ILE A 217 -8.56 1.50 33.89
N ALA A 218 -7.28 1.29 33.54
CA ALA A 218 -6.35 0.55 34.39
C ALA A 218 -6.15 1.23 35.75
N ALA A 219 -6.00 2.55 35.76
CA ALA A 219 -5.87 3.32 37.03
C ALA A 219 -7.13 3.23 37.89
N LEU A 220 -8.32 3.33 37.30
CA LEU A 220 -9.60 3.16 38.00
C LEU A 220 -9.74 1.75 38.57
N THR A 221 -9.38 0.72 37.80
CA THR A 221 -9.38 -0.68 38.29
C THR A 221 -8.46 -0.86 39.48
N THR A 222 -7.24 -0.30 39.44
CA THR A 222 -6.28 -0.35 40.53
C THR A 222 -6.82 0.39 41.78
N ALA A 223 -7.44 1.55 41.59
CA ALA A 223 -8.03 2.31 42.68
C ALA A 223 -9.22 1.58 43.34
N LEU A 224 -10.04 0.88 42.55
CA LEU A 224 -11.13 0.04 43.06
C LEU A 224 -10.60 -1.16 43.83
N GLU A 225 -9.54 -1.83 43.34
CA GLU A 225 -8.89 -2.96 44.03
C GLU A 225 -8.24 -2.55 45.36
N GLN A 226 -7.76 -1.30 45.45
CA GLN A 226 -7.23 -0.75 46.71
C GLN A 226 -8.31 -0.41 47.73
N LYS A 227 -9.54 -0.12 47.30
CA LYS A 227 -10.67 0.25 48.14
C LYS A 227 -11.41 -0.98 48.69
N GLU A 228 -11.38 -2.11 47.99
CA GLU A 228 -11.99 -3.37 48.42
C GLU A 228 -10.94 -4.20 49.17
N ASP A 229 -10.95 -4.10 50.46
CA ASP A 229 -10.25 -4.88 51.50
C ASP A 229 -8.95 -5.65 51.19
N GLU A 230 -8.00 -5.41 52.04
CA GLU A 230 -6.55 -5.68 51.98
C GLU A 230 -6.10 -7.12 51.73
N HIS A 231 -6.96 -8.12 51.65
CA HIS A 231 -6.46 -9.51 51.71
C HIS A 231 -6.74 -10.41 50.50
N TYR A 232 -7.67 -10.11 49.58
CA TYR A 232 -8.04 -11.10 48.54
C TYR A 232 -8.03 -10.61 47.10
N THR A 233 -8.16 -9.33 46.83
CA THR A 233 -8.41 -8.79 45.49
C THR A 233 -7.22 -8.20 44.77
N HIS A 234 -6.11 -7.98 45.48
CA HIS A 234 -4.93 -7.35 44.86
C HIS A 234 -4.40 -8.16 43.66
N GLY A 235 -4.51 -7.60 42.47
CA GLY A 235 -4.11 -8.22 41.21
C GLY A 235 -5.10 -9.25 40.65
N HIS A 236 -6.32 -9.38 41.19
CA HIS A 236 -7.33 -10.29 40.65
C HIS A 236 -7.74 -9.90 39.24
N SER A 237 -8.10 -8.65 39.00
CA SER A 237 -8.48 -8.14 37.68
C SER A 237 -7.36 -8.30 36.66
N TYR A 238 -6.10 -8.10 37.07
CA TYR A 238 -4.94 -8.36 36.22
C TYR A 238 -4.82 -9.85 35.83
N ARG A 239 -4.99 -10.76 36.79
CA ARG A 239 -4.95 -12.20 36.54
C ARG A 239 -6.08 -12.63 35.62
N VAL A 240 -7.30 -12.17 35.84
CA VAL A 240 -8.47 -12.46 35.01
C VAL A 240 -8.26 -11.96 33.58
N SER A 241 -7.78 -10.75 33.39
CA SER A 241 -7.48 -10.21 32.04
C SER A 241 -6.44 -11.06 31.31
N LYS A 242 -5.41 -11.53 32.02
CA LYS A 242 -4.36 -12.39 31.44
C LYS A 242 -4.88 -13.77 31.04
N TYR A 243 -5.85 -14.31 31.75
CA TYR A 243 -6.50 -15.58 31.39
C TYR A 243 -7.48 -15.41 30.24
N ALA A 244 -8.24 -14.32 30.22
CA ALA A 244 -9.20 -14.02 29.15
C ALA A 244 -8.55 -13.85 27.75
N VAL A 245 -7.30 -13.38 27.71
CA VAL A 245 -6.54 -13.23 26.43
C VAL A 245 -5.99 -14.58 25.91
N ARG A 246 -5.97 -15.64 26.76
CA ARG A 246 -5.45 -16.96 26.40
C ARG A 246 -6.52 -17.93 25.89
N ILE A 247 -7.78 -17.56 25.94
CA ILE A 247 -8.93 -18.27 25.36
C ILE A 247 -9.27 -17.70 24.00
#